data_457b1fb28477f8e81581a92f9ba1fa79
#
_entry.id   457b1fb28477f8e81581a92f9ba1fa79
#
_cell.length_a   1.000
_cell.length_b   1.000
_cell.length_c   1.000
_cell.angle_alpha   90.00
_cell.angle_beta   90.00
_cell.angle_gamma   90.00
#
_symmetry.space_group_name_H-M   'P 1'
#
loop_
_entity.id
_entity.type
_entity.pdbx_description
1 polymer ?
#
loop_
_entity_poly.entity_id
_entity_poly.type
_entity_poly.pdbx_seq_one_letter_code
_entity_poly.pdbx_strand_id
1 'polypeptide(L)'
;EKGQFSPSKGLDVTKLDESVKASFNMKEGYFYPVINTTNYMDSHGDVHFPNLWNKSLKDNEGGIYYVADHNLGIKSVIAFPKDVRVFTKTVDWAFVGKNYEGSTQALIYEIPIDKIQLNEAKNVINERIDIQNSVRMQYVKVFFAANSEHKDLTENRKLFFDYIDQIANKEVAMEQGYFYVVTEAKVVKEGSM
;
A
#
# COMPACT_ATOMS: atom_id res chain seq x y z
N GLU A 1 -3.86 11.68 15.90
CA GLU A 1 -4.23 10.96 14.66
C GLU A 1 -3.02 10.13 14.24
N LYS A 2 -3.03 8.83 14.55
CA LYS A 2 -1.97 7.94 14.10
C LYS A 2 -2.48 7.28 12.82
N GLY A 3 -2.12 7.87 11.69
CA GLY A 3 -2.33 7.25 10.39
C GLY A 3 -1.71 5.86 10.37
N GLN A 4 -2.33 4.99 9.61
CA GLN A 4 -1.89 3.62 9.44
C GLN A 4 -0.50 3.58 8.79
N PHE A 5 0.44 3.08 9.56
CA PHE A 5 1.81 2.93 9.12
C PHE A 5 2.03 1.47 8.69
N SER A 6 2.12 1.22 7.38
CA SER A 6 2.90 0.09 6.92
C SER A 6 4.36 0.52 6.98
N PRO A 7 5.18 -0.02 7.90
CA PRO A 7 6.61 0.20 7.82
C PRO A 7 7.12 -0.51 6.58
N SER A 8 7.26 0.21 5.50
CA SER A 8 7.91 -0.30 4.30
C SER A 8 9.26 0.37 4.19
N LYS A 9 10.29 -0.37 4.55
CA LYS A 9 11.59 -0.13 3.95
C LYS A 9 11.34 -0.15 2.46
N GLY A 10 11.68 0.94 1.76
CA GLY A 10 11.73 0.90 0.30
C GLY A 10 12.48 -0.37 -0.09
N LEU A 11 11.97 -1.13 -1.05
CA LEU A 11 12.55 -2.41 -1.43
C LEU A 11 14.04 -2.21 -1.72
N ASP A 12 14.90 -2.82 -0.91
CA ASP A 12 16.34 -2.82 -1.18
C ASP A 12 16.63 -3.83 -2.29
N VAL A 13 16.55 -3.32 -3.52
CA VAL A 13 16.80 -4.13 -4.75
C VAL A 13 18.14 -4.86 -4.69
N THR A 14 19.14 -4.31 -3.97
CA THR A 14 20.46 -4.94 -3.89
C THR A 14 20.48 -6.20 -3.03
N LYS A 15 19.52 -6.38 -2.15
CA LYS A 15 19.38 -7.55 -1.26
C LYS A 15 18.42 -8.62 -1.79
N LEU A 16 17.76 -8.35 -2.91
CA LEU A 16 16.84 -9.30 -3.52
C LEU A 16 17.60 -10.29 -4.40
N ASP A 17 17.15 -11.54 -4.40
CA ASP A 17 17.63 -12.55 -5.32
C ASP A 17 17.36 -12.15 -6.77
N GLU A 18 18.25 -12.53 -7.69
CA GLU A 18 18.14 -12.19 -9.11
C GLU A 18 16.82 -12.67 -9.74
N SER A 19 16.29 -13.81 -9.27
CA SER A 19 14.97 -14.32 -9.69
C SER A 19 13.83 -13.37 -9.30
N VAL A 20 13.90 -12.77 -8.11
CA VAL A 20 12.93 -11.79 -7.62
C VAL A 20 13.08 -10.49 -8.41
N LYS A 21 14.30 -9.97 -8.59
CA LYS A 21 14.56 -8.78 -9.41
C LYS A 21 14.01 -8.94 -10.83
N ALA A 22 14.27 -10.10 -11.46
CA ALA A 22 13.77 -10.41 -12.80
C ALA A 22 12.23 -10.46 -12.84
N SER A 23 11.59 -11.08 -11.84
CA SER A 23 10.12 -11.18 -11.77
C SER A 23 9.43 -9.81 -11.62
N PHE A 24 10.12 -8.82 -11.04
CA PHE A 24 9.64 -7.45 -10.86
C PHE A 24 10.11 -6.49 -11.95
N ASN A 25 11.05 -6.92 -12.80
CA ASN A 25 11.74 -6.04 -13.75
C ASN A 25 12.34 -4.80 -13.05
N MET A 26 12.94 -5.02 -11.87
CA MET A 26 13.57 -3.96 -11.08
C MET A 26 14.88 -3.50 -11.73
N LYS A 27 15.15 -2.20 -11.68
CA LYS A 27 16.28 -1.54 -12.30
C LYS A 27 17.21 -0.98 -11.24
N GLU A 28 18.52 -1.05 -11.47
CA GLU A 28 19.49 -0.29 -10.69
C GLU A 28 19.26 1.22 -10.84
N GLY A 29 19.52 1.98 -9.78
CA GLY A 29 19.30 3.43 -9.76
C GLY A 29 17.84 3.85 -9.61
N TYR A 30 16.95 2.90 -9.28
CA TYR A 30 15.54 3.19 -8.98
C TYR A 30 15.21 2.92 -7.53
N PHE A 31 14.29 3.71 -6.99
CA PHE A 31 13.67 3.55 -5.69
C PHE A 31 12.27 2.95 -5.85
N TYR A 32 11.94 1.97 -5.02
CA TYR A 32 10.68 1.22 -5.07
C TYR A 32 9.95 1.26 -3.72
N PRO A 33 9.34 2.39 -3.34
CA PRO A 33 8.53 2.44 -2.12
C PRO A 33 7.27 1.59 -2.25
N VAL A 34 7.00 0.78 -1.22
CA VAL A 34 5.71 0.10 -1.06
C VAL A 34 4.77 1.05 -0.34
N ILE A 35 3.74 1.49 -1.02
CA ILE A 35 2.84 2.55 -0.54
C ILE A 35 1.64 1.99 0.23
N ASN A 36 1.18 0.81 -0.17
CA ASN A 36 0.06 0.13 0.48
C ASN A 36 0.17 -1.39 0.26
N THR A 37 -0.42 -2.15 1.16
CA THR A 37 -0.57 -3.61 1.05
C THR A 37 -2.02 -4.02 1.28
N THR A 38 -2.44 -5.14 0.68
CA THR A 38 -3.77 -5.70 0.85
C THR A 38 -3.78 -6.82 1.91
N ASN A 39 -4.95 -7.30 2.26
CA ASN A 39 -5.14 -8.44 3.17
C ASN A 39 -4.56 -8.22 4.59
N TYR A 40 -4.61 -6.99 5.07
CA TYR A 40 -4.17 -6.62 6.41
C TYR A 40 -5.17 -5.62 7.01
N MET A 41 -5.66 -5.91 8.20
CA MET A 41 -6.55 -4.99 8.93
C MET A 41 -5.73 -3.92 9.63
N ASP A 42 -6.05 -2.69 9.33
CA ASP A 42 -5.40 -1.52 9.88
C ASP A 42 -5.96 -1.07 11.25
N SER A 43 -5.38 0.00 11.80
CA SER A 43 -5.81 0.56 13.09
C SER A 43 -7.21 1.21 13.07
N HIS A 44 -7.77 1.45 11.88
CA HIS A 44 -9.13 1.96 11.70
C HIS A 44 -10.15 0.84 11.46
N GLY A 45 -9.67 -0.40 11.39
CA GLY A 45 -10.50 -1.55 11.07
C GLY A 45 -10.74 -1.72 9.56
N ASP A 46 -9.98 -1.03 8.71
CA ASP A 46 -10.09 -1.16 7.27
C ASP A 46 -9.21 -2.31 6.75
N VAL A 47 -9.76 -3.10 5.84
CA VAL A 47 -9.01 -4.14 5.12
C VAL A 47 -9.12 -3.87 3.63
N HIS A 48 -7.99 -3.59 3.02
CA HIS A 48 -7.89 -3.46 1.57
C HIS A 48 -7.77 -4.84 0.92
N PHE A 49 -8.57 -5.12 -0.11
CA PHE A 49 -8.53 -6.40 -0.81
C PHE A 49 -7.86 -6.27 -2.19
N PRO A 50 -7.31 -7.38 -2.74
CA PRO A 50 -6.62 -7.37 -4.02
C PRO A 50 -7.47 -6.76 -5.14
N ASN A 51 -6.80 -6.10 -6.07
CA ASN A 51 -7.39 -5.40 -7.23
C ASN A 51 -8.12 -4.08 -6.94
N LEU A 52 -8.17 -3.63 -5.68
CA LEU A 52 -8.87 -2.36 -5.34
C LEU A 52 -8.33 -1.15 -6.11
N TRP A 53 -7.07 -1.18 -6.56
CA TRP A 53 -6.41 -0.08 -7.28
C TRP A 53 -6.57 -0.12 -8.80
N ASN A 54 -7.02 -1.24 -9.39
CA ASN A 54 -6.96 -1.48 -10.82
C ASN A 54 -7.58 -0.36 -11.65
N LYS A 55 -8.78 0.11 -11.28
CA LYS A 55 -9.46 1.20 -11.98
C LYS A 55 -8.74 2.53 -11.79
N SER A 56 -8.36 2.83 -10.56
CA SER A 56 -7.67 4.09 -10.23
C SER A 56 -6.34 4.22 -10.96
N LEU A 57 -5.55 3.16 -11.05
CA LEU A 57 -4.26 3.19 -11.75
C LEU A 57 -4.45 3.42 -13.25
N LYS A 58 -5.47 2.80 -13.84
CA LYS A 58 -5.80 3.03 -15.25
C LYS A 58 -6.27 4.46 -15.52
N ASP A 59 -7.10 5.02 -14.61
CA ASP A 59 -7.66 6.37 -14.76
C ASP A 59 -6.63 7.48 -14.48
N ASN A 60 -5.58 7.19 -13.70
CA ASN A 60 -4.53 8.14 -13.27
C ASN A 60 -3.16 7.88 -13.92
N GLU A 61 -3.10 7.18 -15.05
CA GLU A 61 -1.84 6.90 -15.72
C GLU A 61 -1.05 8.20 -16.00
N GLY A 62 0.19 8.27 -15.47
CA GLY A 62 1.05 9.45 -15.58
C GLY A 62 0.64 10.67 -14.74
N GLY A 63 -0.35 10.54 -13.84
CA GLY A 63 -0.87 11.67 -13.05
C GLY A 63 -0.58 11.64 -11.56
N ILE A 64 0.25 10.69 -11.05
CA ILE A 64 0.48 10.46 -9.62
C ILE A 64 1.84 11.02 -9.21
N TYR A 65 1.86 11.87 -8.19
CA TYR A 65 3.06 12.44 -7.56
C TYR A 65 3.60 11.52 -6.46
N TYR A 66 4.87 11.68 -6.14
CA TYR A 66 5.43 11.22 -4.87
C TYR A 66 5.89 12.46 -4.08
N VAL A 67 5.41 12.62 -2.85
CA VAL A 67 5.57 13.86 -2.08
C VAL A 67 6.06 13.58 -0.65
N ALA A 68 6.44 14.62 0.07
CA ALA A 68 6.66 14.58 1.51
C ALA A 68 5.39 15.03 2.25
N ASP A 69 5.05 14.32 3.35
CA ASP A 69 4.00 14.69 4.31
C ASP A 69 2.62 14.96 3.68
N HIS A 70 2.26 14.22 2.61
CA HIS A 70 1.00 14.42 1.88
C HIS A 70 0.77 15.87 1.38
N ASN A 71 1.86 16.59 1.10
CA ASN A 71 1.83 17.98 0.68
C ASN A 71 2.16 18.14 -0.82
N LEU A 72 1.17 18.55 -1.63
CA LEU A 72 1.34 18.83 -3.07
C LEU A 72 2.00 20.18 -3.37
N GLY A 73 2.43 20.93 -2.36
CA GLY A 73 3.21 22.14 -2.56
C GLY A 73 4.55 21.86 -3.25
N ILE A 74 5.00 22.77 -4.11
CA ILE A 74 6.19 22.57 -4.94
C ILE A 74 7.46 22.22 -4.14
N LYS A 75 7.55 22.70 -2.89
CA LYS A 75 8.67 22.40 -1.98
C LYS A 75 8.62 21.00 -1.35
N SER A 76 7.51 20.29 -1.49
CA SER A 76 7.29 18.96 -0.91
C SER A 76 7.23 17.86 -1.98
N VAL A 77 7.38 18.22 -3.27
CA VAL A 77 7.40 17.25 -4.35
C VAL A 77 8.73 16.52 -4.34
N ILE A 78 8.69 15.20 -4.11
CA ILE A 78 9.86 14.30 -4.19
C ILE A 78 10.06 13.85 -5.64
N ALA A 79 8.99 13.44 -6.33
CA ALA A 79 9.04 13.11 -7.74
C ALA A 79 7.77 13.56 -8.47
N PHE A 80 7.96 14.09 -9.69
CA PHE A 80 6.85 14.51 -10.55
C PHE A 80 6.21 13.31 -11.25
N PRO A 81 4.92 13.40 -11.65
CA PRO A 81 4.19 12.29 -12.25
C PRO A 81 4.88 11.64 -13.47
N LYS A 82 5.56 12.42 -14.28
CA LYS A 82 6.30 11.93 -15.45
C LYS A 82 7.46 10.97 -15.09
N ASP A 83 7.94 11.05 -13.86
CA ASP A 83 9.06 10.27 -13.31
C ASP A 83 8.58 9.17 -12.33
N VAL A 84 7.28 9.05 -12.13
CA VAL A 84 6.67 8.06 -11.23
C VAL A 84 5.86 7.05 -12.03
N ARG A 85 6.24 5.79 -11.99
CA ARG A 85 5.41 4.68 -12.46
C ARG A 85 4.78 3.96 -11.29
N VAL A 86 3.48 3.76 -11.32
CA VAL A 86 2.72 3.10 -10.25
C VAL A 86 2.16 1.78 -10.77
N PHE A 87 2.32 0.73 -9.98
CA PHE A 87 1.80 -0.59 -10.31
C PHE A 87 1.48 -1.41 -9.06
N THR A 88 0.74 -2.49 -9.24
CA THR A 88 0.51 -3.49 -8.20
C THR A 88 1.25 -4.78 -8.51
N LYS A 89 1.72 -5.46 -7.46
CA LYS A 89 2.34 -6.78 -7.56
C LYS A 89 1.96 -7.62 -6.36
N THR A 90 1.62 -8.88 -6.60
CA THR A 90 1.46 -9.87 -5.51
C THR A 90 2.84 -10.36 -5.09
N VAL A 91 3.09 -10.30 -3.78
CA VAL A 91 4.37 -10.63 -3.15
C VAL A 91 4.12 -11.36 -1.83
N ASP A 92 5.09 -12.15 -1.40
CA ASP A 92 5.05 -12.75 -0.07
C ASP A 92 5.18 -11.67 1.01
N TRP A 93 4.57 -11.87 2.17
CA TRP A 93 4.63 -10.93 3.28
C TRP A 93 6.07 -10.63 3.74
N ALA A 94 6.95 -11.63 3.69
CA ALA A 94 8.38 -11.44 4.00
C ALA A 94 9.04 -10.39 3.10
N PHE A 95 8.60 -10.27 1.86
CA PHE A 95 9.12 -9.30 0.89
C PHE A 95 8.85 -7.83 1.31
N VAL A 96 7.75 -7.60 2.01
CA VAL A 96 7.40 -6.27 2.56
C VAL A 96 7.79 -6.14 4.04
N GLY A 97 8.66 -7.02 4.53
CA GLY A 97 9.21 -6.96 5.89
C GLY A 97 8.24 -7.39 6.99
N LYS A 98 7.23 -8.17 6.65
CA LYS A 98 6.24 -8.70 7.60
C LYS A 98 6.35 -10.21 7.73
N ASN A 99 6.10 -10.71 8.95
CA ASN A 99 6.16 -12.14 9.26
C ASN A 99 4.75 -12.73 9.31
N TYR A 100 4.08 -12.79 8.15
CA TYR A 100 2.81 -13.49 7.96
C TYR A 100 2.98 -14.56 6.90
N GLU A 101 2.16 -15.61 6.96
CA GLU A 101 2.07 -16.61 5.92
C GLU A 101 1.30 -16.07 4.69
N GLY A 102 1.61 -16.61 3.51
CA GLY A 102 0.93 -16.25 2.28
C GLY A 102 1.44 -14.95 1.65
N SER A 103 0.58 -14.26 0.92
CA SER A 103 0.94 -13.13 0.08
C SER A 103 0.01 -11.93 0.25
N THR A 104 0.52 -10.78 -0.17
CA THR A 104 -0.24 -9.52 -0.27
C THR A 104 -0.11 -8.94 -1.67
N GLN A 105 -1.07 -8.17 -2.13
CA GLN A 105 -0.90 -7.33 -3.30
C GLN A 105 -0.40 -5.96 -2.83
N ALA A 106 0.85 -5.65 -3.18
CA ALA A 106 1.49 -4.38 -2.86
C ALA A 106 1.24 -3.34 -3.95
N LEU A 107 0.93 -2.09 -3.56
CA LEU A 107 0.98 -0.91 -4.40
C LEU A 107 2.40 -0.35 -4.34
N ILE A 108 3.10 -0.34 -5.46
CA ILE A 108 4.52 0.00 -5.55
C ILE A 108 4.68 1.17 -6.52
N TYR A 109 5.52 2.13 -6.12
CA TYR A 109 6.00 3.17 -7.01
C TYR A 109 7.40 2.82 -7.51
N GLU A 110 7.70 3.15 -8.76
CA GLU A 110 9.03 3.04 -9.37
C GLU A 110 9.49 4.46 -9.73
N ILE A 111 10.59 4.89 -9.12
CA ILE A 111 11.07 6.28 -9.22
C ILE A 111 12.58 6.26 -9.48
N PRO A 112 13.08 6.85 -10.59
CA PRO A 112 14.52 7.01 -10.80
C PRO A 112 15.13 7.90 -9.70
N ILE A 113 16.19 7.45 -9.02
CA ILE A 113 16.81 8.20 -7.91
C ILE A 113 17.41 9.52 -8.39
N ASP A 114 17.88 9.60 -9.64
CA ASP A 114 18.40 10.83 -10.25
C ASP A 114 17.30 11.88 -10.50
N LYS A 115 16.02 11.49 -10.52
CA LYS A 115 14.85 12.38 -10.71
C LYS A 115 14.24 12.88 -9.41
N ILE A 116 14.75 12.44 -8.26
CA ILE A 116 14.29 12.92 -6.95
C ILE A 116 14.70 14.39 -6.78
N GLN A 117 13.72 15.23 -6.46
CA GLN A 117 13.84 16.68 -6.39
C GLN A 117 14.36 17.17 -5.03
N LEU A 118 13.95 16.50 -3.94
CA LEU A 118 14.34 16.92 -2.57
C LEU A 118 15.63 16.20 -2.15
N ASN A 119 16.66 16.98 -1.79
CA ASN A 119 17.94 16.45 -1.33
C ASN A 119 17.78 15.63 -0.05
N GLU A 120 16.91 16.06 0.88
CA GLU A 120 16.62 15.37 2.14
C GLU A 120 16.04 13.97 1.86
N ALA A 121 15.05 13.88 0.97
CA ALA A 121 14.48 12.60 0.55
C ALA A 121 15.53 11.72 -0.13
N LYS A 122 16.35 12.30 -1.00
CA LYS A 122 17.43 11.58 -1.68
C LYS A 122 18.47 11.03 -0.70
N ASN A 123 18.83 11.78 0.32
CA ASN A 123 19.76 11.35 1.37
C ASN A 123 19.17 10.18 2.17
N VAL A 124 17.92 10.32 2.63
CA VAL A 124 17.19 9.26 3.37
C VAL A 124 17.14 7.97 2.57
N ILE A 125 16.85 8.05 1.26
CA ILE A 125 16.80 6.88 0.36
C ILE A 125 18.20 6.26 0.18
N ASN A 126 19.23 7.07 -0.05
CA ASN A 126 20.60 6.60 -0.26
C ASN A 126 21.20 5.97 1.02
N GLU A 127 20.91 6.53 2.17
CA GLU A 127 21.35 6.04 3.48
C GLU A 127 20.48 4.86 3.98
N ARG A 128 19.42 4.52 3.24
CA ARG A 128 18.49 3.42 3.57
C ARG A 128 17.86 3.55 4.95
N ILE A 129 17.55 4.79 5.34
CA ILE A 129 16.81 5.09 6.56
C ILE A 129 15.37 4.53 6.40
N ASP A 130 14.86 3.93 7.47
CA ASP A 130 13.48 3.45 7.48
C ASP A 130 12.52 4.60 7.34
N ILE A 131 11.75 4.58 6.27
CA ILE A 131 10.71 5.56 5.94
C ILE A 131 9.35 4.92 5.93
N GLN A 132 8.40 5.65 6.42
CA GLN A 132 7.00 5.26 6.32
C GLN A 132 6.42 5.84 5.03
N ASN A 133 5.71 4.99 4.29
CA ASN A 133 5.04 5.40 3.08
C ASN A 133 3.52 5.30 3.27
N SER A 134 2.79 6.19 2.63
CA SER A 134 1.35 6.26 2.71
C SER A 134 0.75 6.68 1.38
N VAL A 135 -0.55 6.43 1.19
CA VAL A 135 -1.30 6.86 0.02
C VAL A 135 -2.47 7.73 0.46
N ARG A 136 -2.67 8.86 -0.21
CA ARG A 136 -3.94 9.55 -0.10
C ARG A 136 -4.94 8.85 -0.98
N MET A 137 -6.00 8.32 -0.36
CA MET A 137 -6.99 7.53 -1.06
C MET A 137 -8.41 7.99 -0.77
N GLN A 138 -9.31 7.66 -1.69
CA GLN A 138 -10.74 7.77 -1.52
C GLN A 138 -11.36 6.41 -1.73
N TYR A 139 -12.11 5.91 -0.74
CA TYR A 139 -12.86 4.67 -0.88
C TYR A 139 -14.02 4.86 -1.86
N VAL A 140 -14.21 3.89 -2.74
CA VAL A 140 -15.31 3.83 -3.72
C VAL A 140 -16.29 2.73 -3.35
N LYS A 141 -15.76 1.55 -2.97
CA LYS A 141 -16.58 0.44 -2.47
C LYS A 141 -16.05 -0.03 -1.13
N VAL A 142 -16.85 0.18 -0.11
CA VAL A 142 -16.59 -0.28 1.25
C VAL A 142 -17.84 -0.94 1.80
N PHE A 143 -17.66 -2.06 2.48
CA PHE A 143 -18.73 -2.83 3.09
C PHE A 143 -18.40 -3.09 4.55
N PHE A 144 -19.40 -3.07 5.40
CA PHE A 144 -19.25 -3.38 6.81
C PHE A 144 -19.42 -4.88 7.01
N ALA A 145 -18.41 -5.54 7.58
CA ALA A 145 -18.42 -6.95 7.94
C ALA A 145 -18.39 -7.07 9.47
N ALA A 146 -19.30 -7.84 10.05
CA ALA A 146 -19.43 -7.94 11.50
C ALA A 146 -19.86 -9.34 11.96
N ASN A 147 -19.15 -9.90 12.93
CA ASN A 147 -19.49 -11.17 13.57
C ASN A 147 -20.59 -10.93 14.64
N SER A 148 -21.80 -10.68 14.20
CA SER A 148 -22.96 -10.40 15.06
C SER A 148 -24.09 -11.36 14.76
N GLU A 149 -24.78 -11.83 15.81
CA GLU A 149 -25.98 -12.69 15.69
C GLU A 149 -27.27 -11.87 15.56
N HIS A 150 -27.16 -10.54 15.56
CA HIS A 150 -28.33 -9.70 15.39
C HIS A 150 -28.93 -9.90 13.99
N LYS A 151 -30.25 -10.13 13.95
CA LYS A 151 -30.97 -10.46 12.69
C LYS A 151 -30.81 -9.45 11.58
N ASP A 152 -30.64 -8.16 11.92
CA ASP A 152 -30.46 -7.08 10.93
C ASP A 152 -29.02 -7.05 10.36
N LEU A 153 -28.08 -7.85 10.92
CA LEU A 153 -26.68 -7.95 10.48
C LEU A 153 -26.35 -9.29 9.81
N THR A 154 -27.36 -10.04 9.36
CA THR A 154 -27.15 -11.35 8.74
C THR A 154 -26.21 -11.28 7.52
N GLU A 155 -26.37 -10.31 6.64
CA GLU A 155 -25.51 -10.10 5.48
C GLU A 155 -24.09 -9.63 5.90
N ASN A 156 -23.99 -8.80 6.92
CA ASN A 156 -22.70 -8.35 7.46
C ASN A 156 -21.93 -9.52 8.10
N ARG A 157 -22.63 -10.43 8.76
CA ARG A 157 -22.05 -11.65 9.33
C ARG A 157 -21.55 -12.60 8.23
N LYS A 158 -22.32 -12.76 7.17
CA LYS A 158 -21.89 -13.51 6.00
C LYS A 158 -20.59 -12.93 5.41
N LEU A 159 -20.56 -11.60 5.18
CA LEU A 159 -19.35 -10.90 4.72
C LEU A 159 -18.16 -11.13 5.65
N PHE A 160 -18.36 -11.11 6.96
CA PHE A 160 -17.29 -11.35 7.93
C PHE A 160 -16.62 -12.72 7.67
N PHE A 161 -17.41 -13.78 7.55
CA PHE A 161 -16.87 -15.14 7.31
C PHE A 161 -16.37 -15.36 5.87
N ASP A 162 -16.89 -14.64 4.88
CA ASP A 162 -16.41 -14.71 3.50
C ASP A 162 -14.99 -14.10 3.34
N TYR A 163 -14.61 -13.17 4.22
CA TYR A 163 -13.36 -12.43 4.10
C TYR A 163 -12.33 -12.66 5.20
N ILE A 164 -12.71 -13.08 6.40
CA ILE A 164 -11.84 -13.19 7.57
C ILE A 164 -10.57 -14.03 7.33
N ASP A 165 -10.68 -15.15 6.65
CA ASP A 165 -9.55 -16.03 6.38
C ASP A 165 -8.56 -15.50 5.34
N GLN A 166 -8.90 -14.39 4.68
CA GLN A 166 -8.01 -13.70 3.76
C GLN A 166 -7.15 -12.63 4.46
N ILE A 167 -7.38 -12.37 5.74
CA ILE A 167 -6.72 -11.30 6.51
C ILE A 167 -5.50 -11.88 7.22
N ALA A 168 -4.32 -11.33 6.97
CA ALA A 168 -3.06 -11.83 7.53
C ALA A 168 -2.99 -11.74 9.06
N ASN A 169 -3.55 -10.67 9.65
CA ASN A 169 -3.68 -10.46 11.10
C ASN A 169 -5.13 -10.70 11.57
N LYS A 170 -5.73 -11.80 11.11
CA LYS A 170 -7.14 -12.14 11.38
C LYS A 170 -7.50 -12.24 12.85
N GLU A 171 -6.54 -12.53 13.72
CA GLU A 171 -6.74 -12.56 15.17
C GLU A 171 -7.24 -11.21 15.68
N VAL A 172 -6.69 -10.10 15.17
CA VAL A 172 -7.12 -8.74 15.51
C VAL A 172 -8.56 -8.49 15.04
N ALA A 173 -8.89 -8.91 13.82
CA ALA A 173 -10.24 -8.78 13.27
C ALA A 173 -11.27 -9.65 14.02
N MET A 174 -10.87 -10.85 14.45
CA MET A 174 -11.70 -11.74 15.27
C MET A 174 -11.96 -11.16 16.65
N GLU A 175 -10.94 -10.59 17.30
CA GLU A 175 -11.06 -9.95 18.62
C GLU A 175 -11.93 -8.70 18.55
N GLN A 176 -11.77 -7.87 17.52
CA GLN A 176 -12.58 -6.68 17.29
C GLN A 176 -14.04 -7.04 16.95
N GLY A 177 -14.25 -8.17 16.28
CA GLY A 177 -15.56 -8.66 15.87
C GLY A 177 -16.17 -7.98 14.64
N TYR A 178 -15.46 -7.03 14.03
CA TYR A 178 -15.88 -6.37 12.78
C TYR A 178 -14.69 -5.79 12.02
N PHE A 179 -14.87 -5.52 10.74
CA PHE A 179 -13.94 -4.75 9.90
C PHE A 179 -14.67 -4.19 8.67
N TYR A 180 -14.00 -3.27 7.98
CA TYR A 180 -14.50 -2.72 6.73
C TYR A 180 -13.79 -3.37 5.55
N VAL A 181 -14.55 -3.96 4.64
CA VAL A 181 -14.07 -4.59 3.40
C VAL A 181 -13.96 -3.53 2.32
N VAL A 182 -12.74 -3.13 1.95
CA VAL A 182 -12.49 -2.15 0.89
C VAL A 182 -12.07 -2.86 -0.38
N THR A 183 -12.93 -2.85 -1.40
CA THR A 183 -12.72 -3.57 -2.68
C THR A 183 -12.46 -2.64 -3.87
N GLU A 184 -12.69 -1.33 -3.74
CA GLU A 184 -12.35 -0.33 -4.74
C GLU A 184 -11.97 0.99 -4.06
N ALA A 185 -10.80 1.52 -4.41
CA ALA A 185 -10.31 2.81 -3.95
C ALA A 185 -9.63 3.59 -5.08
N LYS A 186 -9.57 4.92 -4.94
CA LYS A 186 -8.84 5.82 -5.84
C LYS A 186 -7.62 6.37 -5.14
N VAL A 187 -6.47 6.34 -5.83
CA VAL A 187 -5.32 7.16 -5.45
C VAL A 187 -5.65 8.62 -5.76
N VAL A 188 -5.60 9.49 -4.76
CA VAL A 188 -5.93 10.90 -4.94
C VAL A 188 -4.64 11.67 -5.18
N LYS A 189 -4.15 11.60 -6.42
CA LYS A 189 -3.01 12.34 -6.99
C LYS A 189 -1.64 12.04 -6.41
N GLU A 190 -1.50 11.36 -5.25
CA GLU A 190 -0.19 11.22 -4.64
C GLU A 190 -0.05 9.99 -3.74
N GLY A 191 1.22 9.53 -3.62
CA GLY A 191 1.72 8.78 -2.49
C GLY A 191 2.77 9.61 -1.77
N SER A 192 3.02 9.32 -0.51
CA SER A 192 3.88 10.09 0.37
C SER A 192 4.90 9.24 1.10
N MET A 193 6.02 9.85 1.33
CA MET A 193 7.04 9.47 2.31
C MET A 193 6.73 10.22 3.61
#